data_75bc9c0ebff6c75427d0ba526c4d53b9
#
_entry.id   75bc9c0ebff6c75427d0ba526c4d53b9
#
_cell.length_a   1.000
_cell.length_b   1.000
_cell.length_c   1.000
_cell.angle_alpha   90.00
_cell.angle_beta   90.00
_cell.angle_gamma   90.00
#
_symmetry.space_group_name_H-M   'P 1'
#
loop_
_entity.id
_entity.type
_entity.pdbx_description
1 polymer ?
#
loop_
_entity_poly.entity_id
_entity_poly.type
_entity_poly.pdbx_seq_one_letter_code
_entity_poly.pdbx_strand_id
1 'polypeptide(L)'
;MNSERYNFKIVELKWQKKWAENRLYCSKIDHSKEKFYCLEMFPYPSGKIHMGHVRNYTIGDVLSRYKTLKGFNVLHPMGWDAFGMPAENAARENNLHPKEWTNKNVSTMKEQLKRLGLSIDWEREISTCSEEYYKHQQLFFLELYEKGLVYRKENYVNWDPVDQTVLANEQVIDGKGWRSGAIVERKKLNQWFFNISKFSQELLDGLDKLKDWPNKVKVMQKNWIGKSFGCEIAFQTEGNLPVKEIKCFTTR
;
A
#
# COMPACT_ATOMS: atom_id res chain seq x y z
N MET A 1 39.42 -31.14 -23.83
CA MET A 1 38.68 -30.89 -22.56
C MET A 1 37.36 -30.23 -22.92
N ASN A 2 36.28 -31.00 -22.95
CA ASN A 2 34.93 -30.42 -23.11
C ASN A 2 34.62 -29.65 -21.82
N SER A 3 34.79 -28.32 -21.82
CA SER A 3 34.25 -27.50 -20.76
C SER A 3 32.74 -27.57 -20.89
N GLU A 4 32.06 -28.34 -20.02
CA GLU A 4 30.62 -28.30 -19.93
C GLU A 4 30.21 -26.85 -19.64
N ARG A 5 29.60 -26.23 -20.63
CA ARG A 5 29.04 -24.89 -20.45
C ARG A 5 27.99 -24.94 -19.36
N TYR A 6 27.99 -23.97 -18.44
CA TYR A 6 26.97 -23.83 -17.43
C TYR A 6 25.56 -23.87 -18.06
N ASN A 7 24.81 -24.92 -17.71
CA ASN A 7 23.43 -25.10 -18.17
C ASN A 7 22.46 -24.59 -17.12
N PHE A 8 22.08 -23.32 -17.21
CA PHE A 8 21.20 -22.66 -16.26
C PHE A 8 19.84 -23.38 -16.12
N LYS A 9 19.28 -23.94 -17.20
CA LYS A 9 17.97 -24.62 -17.16
C LYS A 9 17.96 -25.84 -16.23
N ILE A 10 19.08 -26.55 -16.14
CA ILE A 10 19.23 -27.72 -15.28
C ILE A 10 19.68 -27.30 -13.87
N VAL A 11 20.70 -26.46 -13.81
CA VAL A 11 21.37 -26.11 -12.54
C VAL A 11 20.45 -25.29 -11.65
N GLU A 12 19.75 -24.29 -12.20
CA GLU A 12 18.82 -23.46 -11.41
C GLU A 12 17.67 -24.29 -10.83
N LEU A 13 17.04 -25.14 -11.62
CA LEU A 13 15.96 -26.03 -11.13
C LEU A 13 16.44 -26.98 -10.04
N LYS A 14 17.64 -27.56 -10.20
CA LYS A 14 18.25 -28.41 -9.19
C LYS A 14 18.43 -27.69 -7.86
N TRP A 15 18.96 -26.46 -7.88
CA TRP A 15 19.20 -25.72 -6.65
C TRP A 15 17.93 -25.16 -6.02
N GLN A 16 16.99 -24.63 -6.80
CA GLN A 16 15.69 -24.19 -6.32
C GLN A 16 14.96 -25.33 -5.59
N LYS A 17 14.99 -26.55 -6.18
CA LYS A 17 14.42 -27.75 -5.53
C LYS A 17 15.12 -28.04 -4.20
N LYS A 18 16.46 -28.06 -4.17
CA LYS A 18 17.21 -28.29 -2.94
C LYS A 18 16.93 -27.23 -1.86
N TRP A 19 16.83 -25.96 -2.22
CA TRP A 19 16.49 -24.89 -1.26
C TRP A 19 15.10 -25.08 -0.66
N ALA A 20 14.12 -25.48 -1.46
CA ALA A 20 12.78 -25.75 -1.00
C ALA A 20 12.73 -26.98 -0.08
N GLU A 21 13.36 -28.10 -0.47
CA GLU A 21 13.41 -29.33 0.34
C GLU A 21 14.09 -29.11 1.69
N ASN A 22 15.15 -28.30 1.73
CA ASN A 22 15.86 -27.98 2.97
C ASN A 22 15.26 -26.79 3.74
N ARG A 23 14.17 -26.18 3.24
CA ARG A 23 13.53 -24.99 3.86
C ARG A 23 14.54 -23.88 4.15
N LEU A 24 15.48 -23.64 3.19
CA LEU A 24 16.68 -22.81 3.42
C LEU A 24 16.33 -21.37 3.81
N TYR A 25 15.24 -20.83 3.27
CA TYR A 25 14.83 -19.45 3.50
C TYR A 25 13.64 -19.31 4.47
N CYS A 26 13.24 -20.40 5.13
CA CYS A 26 12.19 -20.36 6.14
C CYS A 26 12.73 -19.77 7.43
N SER A 27 12.19 -18.64 7.84
CA SER A 27 12.54 -17.99 9.10
C SER A 27 12.03 -18.79 10.31
N LYS A 28 12.84 -18.83 11.36
CA LYS A 28 12.48 -19.47 12.63
C LYS A 28 12.62 -18.47 13.76
N ILE A 29 11.89 -18.68 14.85
CA ILE A 29 12.11 -17.90 16.06
C ILE A 29 13.44 -18.37 16.67
N ASP A 30 14.46 -17.52 16.57
CA ASP A 30 15.80 -17.76 17.07
C ASP A 30 16.30 -16.49 17.78
N HIS A 31 16.31 -16.51 19.10
CA HIS A 31 16.73 -15.38 19.92
C HIS A 31 18.25 -15.24 20.04
N SER A 32 19.02 -16.23 19.57
CA SER A 32 20.49 -16.19 19.58
C SER A 32 21.06 -15.38 18.43
N LYS A 33 20.26 -15.06 17.42
CA LYS A 33 20.68 -14.32 16.24
C LYS A 33 20.06 -12.94 16.16
N GLU A 34 20.82 -11.98 15.64
CA GLU A 34 20.31 -10.66 15.32
C GLU A 34 19.24 -10.77 14.21
N LYS A 35 18.12 -10.08 14.40
CA LYS A 35 16.98 -10.11 13.45
C LYS A 35 17.20 -9.15 12.31
N PHE A 36 16.82 -9.55 11.13
CA PHE A 36 16.74 -8.68 9.97
C PHE A 36 15.42 -8.89 9.22
N TYR A 37 14.66 -7.81 9.04
CA TYR A 37 13.41 -7.83 8.28
C TYR A 37 13.64 -7.21 6.91
N CYS A 38 13.52 -8.02 5.86
CA CYS A 38 13.61 -7.59 4.47
C CYS A 38 12.21 -7.55 3.87
N LEU A 39 11.69 -6.36 3.63
CA LEU A 39 10.35 -6.14 3.09
C LEU A 39 10.43 -5.36 1.78
N GLU A 40 9.84 -5.92 0.75
CA GLU A 40 9.49 -5.22 -0.48
C GLU A 40 7.98 -4.97 -0.54
N MET A 41 7.59 -4.05 -1.39
CA MET A 41 6.17 -3.79 -1.66
C MET A 41 5.51 -5.01 -2.28
N PHE A 42 4.44 -5.50 -1.66
CA PHE A 42 3.66 -6.62 -2.18
C PHE A 42 2.98 -6.25 -3.51
N PRO A 43 2.95 -7.18 -4.49
CA PRO A 43 2.33 -6.90 -5.77
C PRO A 43 0.81 -6.97 -5.71
N TYR A 44 0.15 -6.21 -6.57
CA TYR A 44 -1.24 -6.43 -6.92
C TYR A 44 -1.36 -7.65 -7.85
N PRO A 45 -2.22 -8.62 -7.56
CA PRO A 45 -2.38 -9.79 -8.40
C PRO A 45 -3.30 -9.50 -9.61
N SER A 46 -2.92 -8.54 -10.45
CA SER A 46 -3.71 -8.08 -11.60
C SER A 46 -3.27 -8.69 -12.94
N GLY A 47 -2.31 -9.62 -12.93
CA GLY A 47 -1.83 -10.25 -14.16
C GLY A 47 -0.57 -11.07 -13.96
N LYS A 48 0.45 -10.80 -14.78
CA LYS A 48 1.77 -11.45 -14.72
C LYS A 48 2.80 -10.49 -14.11
N ILE A 49 3.92 -11.04 -13.60
CA ILE A 49 5.04 -10.18 -13.20
C ILE A 49 5.65 -9.48 -14.43
N HIS A 50 6.25 -8.34 -14.18
CA HIS A 50 6.96 -7.54 -15.17
C HIS A 50 8.35 -7.14 -14.64
N MET A 51 9.16 -6.49 -15.46
CA MET A 51 10.53 -6.11 -15.09
C MET A 51 10.62 -5.21 -13.84
N GLY A 52 9.60 -4.43 -13.54
CA GLY A 52 9.50 -3.67 -12.29
C GLY A 52 9.49 -4.58 -11.05
N HIS A 53 8.73 -5.66 -11.09
CA HIS A 53 8.73 -6.68 -10.04
C HIS A 53 10.09 -7.37 -9.92
N VAL A 54 10.68 -7.76 -11.06
CA VAL A 54 12.02 -8.39 -11.08
C VAL A 54 13.05 -7.48 -10.43
N ARG A 55 13.07 -6.20 -10.80
CA ARG A 55 14.00 -5.23 -10.23
C ARG A 55 13.81 -5.08 -8.72
N ASN A 56 12.58 -4.86 -8.28
CA ASN A 56 12.26 -4.63 -6.87
C ASN A 56 12.69 -5.83 -6.01
N TYR A 57 12.24 -7.03 -6.38
CA TYR A 57 12.48 -8.23 -5.58
C TYR A 57 13.92 -8.76 -5.67
N THR A 58 14.62 -8.49 -6.76
CA THR A 58 16.06 -8.84 -6.85
C THR A 58 16.90 -7.99 -5.91
N ILE A 59 16.56 -6.70 -5.71
CA ILE A 59 17.29 -5.85 -4.76
C ILE A 59 17.14 -6.38 -3.33
N GLY A 60 15.92 -6.71 -2.91
CA GLY A 60 15.66 -7.30 -1.60
C GLY A 60 16.27 -8.68 -1.44
N ASP A 61 16.23 -9.52 -2.48
CA ASP A 61 16.85 -10.84 -2.49
C ASP A 61 18.36 -10.79 -2.25
N VAL A 62 19.07 -9.88 -2.90
CA VAL A 62 20.51 -9.69 -2.68
C VAL A 62 20.78 -9.30 -1.23
N LEU A 63 20.02 -8.37 -0.68
CA LEU A 63 20.16 -7.93 0.70
C LEU A 63 19.84 -9.04 1.69
N SER A 64 18.76 -9.78 1.46
CA SER A 64 18.33 -10.92 2.28
C SER A 64 19.42 -12.00 2.32
N ARG A 65 19.97 -12.39 1.17
CA ARG A 65 21.06 -13.37 1.08
C ARG A 65 22.33 -12.88 1.76
N TYR A 66 22.70 -11.62 1.56
CA TYR A 66 23.86 -11.02 2.21
C TYR A 66 23.74 -11.09 3.74
N LYS A 67 22.59 -10.68 4.28
CA LYS A 67 22.33 -10.72 5.73
C LYS A 67 22.31 -12.14 6.26
N THR A 68 21.72 -13.09 5.54
CA THR A 68 21.76 -14.52 5.90
C THR A 68 23.20 -15.04 5.98
N LEU A 69 24.04 -14.71 5.00
CA LEU A 69 25.46 -15.09 5.01
C LEU A 69 26.26 -14.44 6.14
N LYS A 70 25.80 -13.29 6.64
CA LYS A 70 26.37 -12.61 7.82
C LYS A 70 25.87 -13.19 9.14
N GLY A 71 25.01 -14.22 9.13
CA GLY A 71 24.52 -14.91 10.33
C GLY A 71 23.25 -14.32 10.92
N PHE A 72 22.63 -13.33 10.29
CA PHE A 72 21.36 -12.78 10.76
C PHE A 72 20.21 -13.80 10.61
N ASN A 73 19.21 -13.69 11.50
CA ASN A 73 17.94 -14.35 11.33
C ASN A 73 17.04 -13.48 10.44
N VAL A 74 16.96 -13.83 9.16
CA VAL A 74 16.30 -13.02 8.16
C VAL A 74 14.85 -13.44 7.98
N LEU A 75 13.92 -12.50 8.10
CA LEU A 75 12.53 -12.64 7.66
C LEU A 75 12.37 -11.90 6.33
N HIS A 76 12.17 -12.65 5.24
CA HIS A 76 11.92 -12.14 3.89
C HIS A 76 10.58 -12.68 3.37
N PRO A 77 9.45 -12.08 3.78
CA PRO A 77 8.12 -12.57 3.46
C PRO A 77 7.67 -12.13 2.06
N MET A 78 6.62 -12.78 1.58
CA MET A 78 5.86 -12.37 0.41
C MET A 78 4.38 -12.28 0.75
N GLY A 79 3.68 -11.39 0.08
CA GLY A 79 2.24 -11.25 0.18
C GLY A 79 1.61 -10.74 -1.10
N TRP A 80 0.29 -10.67 -1.09
CA TRP A 80 -0.53 -10.21 -2.21
C TRP A 80 -1.42 -9.08 -1.73
N ASP A 81 -1.26 -7.90 -2.31
CA ASP A 81 -2.19 -6.80 -2.10
C ASP A 81 -3.42 -7.03 -2.98
N ALA A 82 -4.31 -7.87 -2.46
CA ALA A 82 -5.34 -8.55 -3.23
C ALA A 82 -6.74 -7.93 -3.09
N PHE A 83 -6.89 -6.90 -2.28
CA PHE A 83 -8.10 -6.10 -2.20
C PHE A 83 -8.04 -4.91 -3.16
N GLY A 84 -9.24 -4.47 -3.57
CA GLY A 84 -9.43 -3.19 -4.21
C GLY A 84 -9.76 -3.25 -5.68
N MET A 85 -10.03 -2.08 -6.21
CA MET A 85 -10.57 -1.85 -7.54
C MET A 85 -9.72 -2.40 -8.71
N PRO A 86 -8.38 -2.41 -8.67
CA PRO A 86 -7.61 -2.93 -9.81
C PRO A 86 -7.92 -4.39 -10.14
N ALA A 87 -8.03 -5.25 -9.12
CA ALA A 87 -8.37 -6.66 -9.31
C ALA A 87 -9.83 -6.85 -9.73
N GLU A 88 -10.75 -6.11 -9.11
CA GLU A 88 -12.18 -6.15 -9.43
C GLU A 88 -12.46 -5.69 -10.87
N ASN A 89 -11.76 -4.66 -11.32
CA ASN A 89 -11.93 -4.13 -12.67
C ASN A 89 -11.41 -5.08 -13.73
N ALA A 90 -10.22 -5.63 -13.51
CA ALA A 90 -9.65 -6.61 -14.41
C ALA A 90 -10.56 -7.86 -14.52
N ALA A 91 -11.16 -8.28 -13.41
CA ALA A 91 -12.12 -9.37 -13.39
C ALA A 91 -13.39 -9.03 -14.19
N ARG A 92 -13.93 -7.82 -14.02
CA ARG A 92 -15.10 -7.34 -14.75
C ARG A 92 -14.85 -7.24 -16.25
N GLU A 93 -13.72 -6.69 -16.66
CA GLU A 93 -13.31 -6.60 -18.07
C GLU A 93 -13.17 -7.97 -18.74
N ASN A 94 -12.80 -8.98 -17.96
CA ASN A 94 -12.67 -10.36 -18.43
C ASN A 94 -13.93 -11.23 -18.20
N ASN A 95 -15.03 -10.65 -17.70
CA ASN A 95 -16.27 -11.36 -17.34
C ASN A 95 -16.04 -12.53 -16.36
N LEU A 96 -15.17 -12.35 -15.38
CA LEU A 96 -14.83 -13.33 -14.36
C LEU A 96 -15.22 -12.85 -12.97
N HIS A 97 -15.40 -13.78 -12.05
CA HIS A 97 -15.58 -13.40 -10.64
C HIS A 97 -14.25 -12.89 -10.05
N PRO A 98 -14.23 -11.77 -9.32
CA PRO A 98 -13.00 -11.18 -8.78
C PRO A 98 -12.13 -12.15 -7.97
N LYS A 99 -12.74 -13.01 -7.15
CA LYS A 99 -12.04 -14.01 -6.34
C LYS A 99 -11.28 -15.02 -7.22
N GLU A 100 -11.91 -15.51 -8.26
CA GLU A 100 -11.33 -16.51 -9.18
C GLU A 100 -10.19 -15.90 -9.99
N TRP A 101 -10.42 -14.69 -10.52
CA TRP A 101 -9.41 -13.92 -11.23
C TRP A 101 -8.19 -13.67 -10.35
N THR A 102 -8.40 -13.16 -9.13
CA THR A 102 -7.33 -12.87 -8.17
C THR A 102 -6.53 -14.12 -7.81
N ASN A 103 -7.20 -15.23 -7.47
CA ASN A 103 -6.53 -16.49 -7.12
C ASN A 103 -5.71 -17.06 -8.28
N LYS A 104 -6.23 -16.99 -9.50
CA LYS A 104 -5.51 -17.41 -10.70
C LYS A 104 -4.24 -16.58 -10.92
N ASN A 105 -4.34 -15.27 -10.77
CA ASN A 105 -3.19 -14.37 -10.92
C ASN A 105 -2.15 -14.58 -9.82
N VAL A 106 -2.58 -14.75 -8.57
CA VAL A 106 -1.69 -15.09 -7.44
C VAL A 106 -0.91 -16.36 -7.76
N SER A 107 -1.59 -17.42 -8.20
CA SER A 107 -0.94 -18.69 -8.57
C SER A 107 0.10 -18.47 -9.68
N THR A 108 -0.28 -17.79 -10.75
CA THR A 108 0.62 -17.51 -11.89
C THR A 108 1.84 -16.69 -11.47
N MET A 109 1.63 -15.60 -10.74
CA MET A 109 2.73 -14.73 -10.29
C MET A 109 3.64 -15.46 -9.30
N LYS A 110 3.08 -16.26 -8.41
CA LYS A 110 3.84 -17.09 -7.45
C LYS A 110 4.77 -18.07 -8.17
N GLU A 111 4.28 -18.75 -9.19
CA GLU A 111 5.10 -19.65 -10.02
C GLU A 111 6.24 -18.89 -10.70
N GLN A 112 5.95 -17.71 -11.26
CA GLN A 112 6.95 -16.87 -11.91
C GLN A 112 8.01 -16.37 -10.91
N LEU A 113 7.60 -15.93 -9.72
CA LEU A 113 8.53 -15.49 -8.66
C LEU A 113 9.39 -16.66 -8.13
N LYS A 114 8.79 -17.83 -7.95
CA LYS A 114 9.55 -19.05 -7.59
C LYS A 114 10.57 -19.41 -8.65
N ARG A 115 10.23 -19.23 -9.94
CA ARG A 115 11.16 -19.51 -11.05
C ARG A 115 12.36 -18.56 -11.05
N LEU A 116 12.26 -17.34 -10.51
CA LEU A 116 13.39 -16.43 -10.30
C LEU A 116 14.35 -16.93 -9.21
N GLY A 117 13.93 -17.86 -8.37
CA GLY A 117 14.78 -18.44 -7.32
C GLY A 117 15.06 -17.49 -6.16
N LEU A 118 14.16 -16.56 -5.86
CA LEU A 118 14.31 -15.59 -4.79
C LEU A 118 14.29 -16.25 -3.40
N SER A 119 15.01 -15.66 -2.44
CA SER A 119 15.13 -16.13 -1.05
C SER A 119 13.90 -15.76 -0.19
N ILE A 120 12.73 -15.98 -0.73
CA ILE A 120 11.45 -15.65 -0.07
C ILE A 120 11.01 -16.80 0.85
N ASP A 121 10.56 -16.44 2.05
CA ASP A 121 9.90 -17.36 2.98
C ASP A 121 8.43 -17.55 2.59
N TRP A 122 8.18 -18.53 1.73
CA TRP A 122 6.84 -18.86 1.24
C TRP A 122 5.90 -19.45 2.31
N GLU A 123 6.42 -19.85 3.47
CA GLU A 123 5.58 -20.29 4.60
C GLU A 123 4.95 -19.10 5.34
N ARG A 124 5.47 -17.91 5.11
CA ARG A 124 4.96 -16.66 5.63
C ARG A 124 4.21 -15.83 4.59
N GLU A 125 3.75 -16.50 3.53
CA GLU A 125 2.92 -15.88 2.51
C GLU A 125 1.58 -15.43 3.10
N ILE A 126 1.16 -14.22 2.75
CA ILE A 126 -0.14 -13.65 3.16
C ILE A 126 -0.92 -13.14 1.95
N SER A 127 -2.23 -13.01 2.10
CA SER A 127 -3.08 -12.32 1.14
C SER A 127 -4.00 -11.37 1.89
N THR A 128 -4.01 -10.10 1.51
CA THR A 128 -4.77 -9.06 2.22
C THR A 128 -6.28 -9.26 2.15
N CYS A 129 -6.77 -10.07 1.18
CA CYS A 129 -8.18 -10.42 1.05
C CYS A 129 -8.57 -11.72 1.78
N SER A 130 -7.64 -12.38 2.48
CA SER A 130 -7.99 -13.55 3.28
C SER A 130 -8.60 -13.17 4.62
N GLU A 131 -9.49 -14.01 5.13
CA GLU A 131 -10.17 -13.80 6.42
C GLU A 131 -9.16 -13.75 7.57
N GLU A 132 -8.12 -14.59 7.53
CA GLU A 132 -7.04 -14.62 8.51
C GLU A 132 -6.29 -13.29 8.58
N TYR A 133 -6.22 -12.56 7.45
CA TYR A 133 -5.56 -11.26 7.41
C TYR A 133 -6.51 -10.14 7.80
N TYR A 134 -7.66 -9.97 7.12
CA TYR A 134 -8.49 -8.78 7.33
C TYR A 134 -9.23 -8.77 8.66
N LYS A 135 -9.40 -9.91 9.36
CA LYS A 135 -9.92 -9.90 10.73
C LYS A 135 -9.09 -9.01 11.67
N HIS A 136 -7.76 -8.99 11.48
CA HIS A 136 -6.89 -8.13 12.27
C HIS A 136 -7.05 -6.65 11.90
N GLN A 137 -7.30 -6.34 10.63
CA GLN A 137 -7.62 -4.98 10.20
C GLN A 137 -8.95 -4.51 10.76
N GLN A 138 -9.96 -5.39 10.80
CA GLN A 138 -11.27 -5.07 11.41
C GLN A 138 -11.12 -4.81 12.92
N LEU A 139 -10.35 -5.61 13.62
CA LEU A 139 -10.08 -5.37 15.04
C LEU A 139 -9.36 -4.04 15.26
N PHE A 140 -8.35 -3.75 14.48
CA PHE A 140 -7.63 -2.47 14.53
C PHE A 140 -8.54 -1.28 14.24
N PHE A 141 -9.46 -1.42 13.27
CA PHE A 141 -10.48 -0.39 13.00
C PHE A 141 -11.35 -0.11 14.23
N LEU A 142 -11.79 -1.16 14.94
CA LEU A 142 -12.58 -1.01 16.16
C LEU A 142 -11.80 -0.29 17.26
N GLU A 143 -10.54 -0.64 17.45
CA GLU A 143 -9.67 0.05 18.42
C GLU A 143 -9.50 1.55 18.09
N LEU A 144 -9.37 1.89 16.81
CA LEU A 144 -9.31 3.28 16.37
C LEU A 144 -10.63 4.02 16.59
N TYR A 145 -11.76 3.33 16.37
CA TYR A 145 -13.09 3.88 16.63
C TYR A 145 -13.30 4.17 18.13
N GLU A 146 -12.95 3.24 19.00
CA GLU A 146 -13.02 3.42 20.46
C GLU A 146 -12.15 4.59 20.94
N LYS A 147 -11.02 4.83 20.29
CA LYS A 147 -10.14 5.98 20.58
C LYS A 147 -10.59 7.29 19.95
N GLY A 148 -11.74 7.32 19.28
CA GLY A 148 -12.26 8.52 18.61
C GLY A 148 -11.39 8.99 17.40
N LEU A 149 -10.60 8.09 16.84
CA LEU A 149 -9.78 8.35 15.66
C LEU A 149 -10.48 8.01 14.35
N VAL A 150 -11.63 7.34 14.45
CA VAL A 150 -12.53 7.05 13.33
C VAL A 150 -13.92 7.55 13.70
N TYR A 151 -14.56 8.21 12.76
CA TYR A 151 -15.91 8.73 12.95
C TYR A 151 -16.74 8.61 11.67
N ARG A 152 -18.05 8.71 11.81
CA ARG A 152 -18.98 8.63 10.69
C ARG A 152 -19.63 9.99 10.46
N LYS A 153 -19.62 10.44 9.21
CA LYS A 153 -20.18 11.74 8.83
C LYS A 153 -20.77 11.68 7.44
N GLU A 154 -21.88 12.38 7.28
CA GLU A 154 -22.45 12.65 5.97
C GLU A 154 -21.61 13.71 5.25
N ASN A 155 -21.14 13.41 4.05
CA ASN A 155 -20.35 14.33 3.24
C ASN A 155 -20.63 14.13 1.75
N TYR A 156 -20.33 15.16 0.96
CA TYR A 156 -20.35 15.05 -0.49
C TYR A 156 -19.14 14.27 -0.97
N VAL A 157 -19.41 13.30 -1.84
CA VAL A 157 -18.38 12.48 -2.49
C VAL A 157 -18.53 12.59 -3.99
N ASN A 158 -17.43 12.32 -4.71
CA ASN A 158 -17.47 12.18 -6.15
C ASN A 158 -17.97 10.77 -6.48
N TRP A 159 -19.15 10.66 -7.05
CA TRP A 159 -19.79 9.40 -7.41
C TRP A 159 -19.68 9.15 -8.90
N ASP A 160 -19.14 7.99 -9.26
CA ASP A 160 -19.14 7.50 -10.63
C ASP A 160 -20.37 6.62 -10.86
N PRO A 161 -21.34 7.04 -11.69
CA PRO A 161 -22.58 6.29 -11.89
C PRO A 161 -22.39 5.01 -12.73
N VAL A 162 -21.33 4.93 -13.53
CA VAL A 162 -21.02 3.75 -14.36
C VAL A 162 -20.30 2.69 -13.55
N ASP A 163 -19.26 3.09 -12.82
CA ASP A 163 -18.50 2.20 -11.94
C ASP A 163 -19.19 1.95 -10.59
N GLN A 164 -20.27 2.70 -10.29
CA GLN A 164 -21.02 2.65 -9.03
C GLN A 164 -20.13 2.72 -7.78
N THR A 165 -19.19 3.65 -7.80
CA THR A 165 -18.19 3.80 -6.74
C THR A 165 -17.90 5.26 -6.43
N VAL A 166 -17.31 5.47 -5.25
CA VAL A 166 -16.79 6.78 -4.84
C VAL A 166 -15.37 6.95 -5.39
N LEU A 167 -15.10 8.11 -5.97
CA LEU A 167 -13.79 8.48 -6.49
C LEU A 167 -13.08 9.49 -5.58
N ALA A 168 -11.81 9.30 -5.36
CA ALA A 168 -10.94 10.34 -4.79
C ALA A 168 -10.81 11.53 -5.76
N ASN A 169 -10.43 12.71 -5.24
CA ASN A 169 -10.30 13.90 -6.08
C ASN A 169 -9.30 13.70 -7.23
N GLU A 170 -8.23 12.96 -6.99
CA GLU A 170 -7.19 12.62 -7.97
C GLU A 170 -7.69 11.70 -9.09
N GLN A 171 -8.81 11.04 -8.86
CA GLN A 171 -9.46 10.14 -9.83
C GLN A 171 -10.54 10.85 -10.68
N VAL A 172 -10.71 12.15 -10.49
CA VAL A 172 -11.61 12.99 -11.29
C VAL A 172 -10.79 13.90 -12.18
N ILE A 173 -10.89 13.70 -13.50
CA ILE A 173 -10.17 14.48 -14.52
C ILE A 173 -11.21 15.19 -15.36
N ASP A 174 -11.17 16.52 -15.41
CA ASP A 174 -12.10 17.35 -16.16
C ASP A 174 -13.59 17.03 -15.85
N GLY A 175 -13.90 16.76 -14.59
CA GLY A 175 -15.25 16.42 -14.13
C GLY A 175 -15.72 15.01 -14.48
N LYS A 176 -14.83 14.16 -14.97
CA LYS A 176 -15.11 12.78 -15.36
C LYS A 176 -14.30 11.79 -14.55
N GLY A 177 -14.88 10.62 -14.31
CA GLY A 177 -14.16 9.50 -13.75
C GLY A 177 -12.97 9.10 -14.64
N TRP A 178 -11.78 9.05 -14.05
CA TRP A 178 -10.51 8.80 -14.74
C TRP A 178 -10.48 7.52 -15.59
N ARG A 179 -11.37 6.59 -15.27
CA ARG A 179 -11.45 5.29 -15.91
C ARG A 179 -12.71 5.10 -16.74
N SER A 180 -13.88 5.36 -16.17
CA SER A 180 -15.16 5.18 -16.87
C SER A 180 -15.39 6.24 -17.94
N GLY A 181 -14.77 7.42 -17.80
CA GLY A 181 -15.07 8.59 -18.61
C GLY A 181 -16.45 9.20 -18.34
N ALA A 182 -17.21 8.64 -17.40
CA ALA A 182 -18.54 9.16 -17.03
C ALA A 182 -18.43 10.48 -16.29
N ILE A 183 -19.42 11.35 -16.46
CA ILE A 183 -19.54 12.58 -15.69
C ILE A 183 -19.75 12.21 -14.22
N VAL A 184 -18.91 12.75 -13.36
CA VAL A 184 -18.96 12.50 -11.92
C VAL A 184 -20.09 13.29 -11.28
N GLU A 185 -20.90 12.62 -10.48
CA GLU A 185 -21.98 13.21 -9.71
C GLU A 185 -21.51 13.55 -8.28
N ARG A 186 -21.94 14.68 -7.76
CA ARG A 186 -21.77 15.00 -6.34
C ARG A 186 -22.91 14.37 -5.55
N LYS A 187 -22.62 13.31 -4.82
CA LYS A 187 -23.59 12.55 -4.02
C LYS A 187 -23.31 12.69 -2.53
N LYS A 188 -24.35 12.88 -1.75
CA LYS A 188 -24.23 12.98 -0.29
C LYS A 188 -24.36 11.58 0.30
N LEU A 189 -23.29 11.09 0.90
CA LEU A 189 -23.24 9.76 1.50
C LEU A 189 -22.71 9.82 2.94
N ASN A 190 -23.21 8.92 3.77
CA ASN A 190 -22.71 8.73 5.11
C ASN A 190 -21.49 7.80 5.07
N GLN A 191 -20.31 8.38 5.30
CA GLN A 191 -19.02 7.74 5.13
C GLN A 191 -18.23 7.67 6.45
N TRP A 192 -17.30 6.73 6.52
CA TRP A 192 -16.31 6.65 7.57
C TRP A 192 -15.12 7.55 7.25
N PHE A 193 -14.61 8.24 8.26
CA PHE A 193 -13.47 9.13 8.17
C PHE A 193 -12.46 8.79 9.27
N PHE A 194 -11.19 8.80 8.89
CA PHE A 194 -10.10 8.81 9.86
C PHE A 194 -9.73 10.25 10.20
N ASN A 195 -9.58 10.54 11.49
CA ASN A 195 -9.17 11.87 11.96
C ASN A 195 -7.65 12.07 11.81
N ILE A 196 -7.16 11.97 10.59
CA ILE A 196 -5.72 12.04 10.28
C ILE A 196 -5.13 13.42 10.53
N SER A 197 -5.90 14.48 10.36
CA SER A 197 -5.44 15.86 10.57
C SER A 197 -5.02 16.15 12.01
N LYS A 198 -5.52 15.37 12.98
CA LYS A 198 -5.09 15.44 14.39
C LYS A 198 -3.58 15.21 14.56
N PHE A 199 -2.98 14.44 13.66
CA PHE A 199 -1.56 14.06 13.72
C PHE A 199 -0.66 14.92 12.83
N SER A 200 -1.19 15.92 12.12
CA SER A 200 -0.45 16.69 11.11
C SER A 200 0.82 17.35 11.68
N GLN A 201 0.75 17.94 12.88
CA GLN A 201 1.90 18.57 13.49
C GLN A 201 2.94 17.53 13.94
N GLU A 202 2.50 16.46 14.57
CA GLU A 202 3.38 15.37 15.01
C GLU A 202 4.10 14.71 13.85
N LEU A 203 3.40 14.49 12.72
CA LEU A 203 4.00 13.96 11.49
C LEU A 203 5.04 14.92 10.91
N LEU A 204 4.75 16.22 10.92
CA LEU A 204 5.69 17.24 10.44
C LEU A 204 6.97 17.25 11.27
N ASP A 205 6.84 17.29 12.59
CA ASP A 205 7.97 17.30 13.54
C ASP A 205 8.75 15.96 13.49
N GLY A 206 8.05 14.87 13.18
CA GLY A 206 8.64 13.54 13.01
C GLY A 206 9.59 13.42 11.82
N LEU A 207 9.45 14.24 10.78
CA LEU A 207 10.34 14.22 9.61
C LEU A 207 11.81 14.48 9.97
N ASP A 208 12.07 15.28 10.97
CA ASP A 208 13.44 15.61 11.41
C ASP A 208 14.14 14.41 12.08
N LYS A 209 13.36 13.45 12.58
CA LYS A 209 13.86 12.21 13.19
C LYS A 209 14.25 11.14 12.16
N LEU A 210 13.81 11.29 10.91
CA LEU A 210 14.04 10.33 9.81
C LEU A 210 15.39 10.60 9.14
N LYS A 211 16.51 10.35 9.84
CA LYS A 211 17.87 10.70 9.39
C LYS A 211 18.28 9.98 8.11
N ASP A 212 17.85 8.72 7.96
CA ASP A 212 18.22 7.85 6.83
C ASP A 212 17.30 8.00 5.61
N TRP A 213 16.28 8.86 5.72
CA TRP A 213 15.37 9.11 4.60
C TRP A 213 15.96 10.10 3.60
N PRO A 214 15.78 9.89 2.27
CA PRO A 214 16.21 10.83 1.25
C PRO A 214 15.55 12.21 1.45
N ASN A 215 16.34 13.27 1.37
CA ASN A 215 15.84 14.65 1.55
C ASN A 215 14.67 14.99 0.62
N LYS A 216 14.71 14.51 -0.62
CA LYS A 216 13.61 14.70 -1.59
C LYS A 216 12.29 14.18 -1.03
N VAL A 217 12.29 13.01 -0.40
CA VAL A 217 11.08 12.40 0.19
C VAL A 217 10.59 13.22 1.37
N LYS A 218 11.49 13.67 2.26
CA LYS A 218 11.12 14.54 3.39
C LYS A 218 10.48 15.86 2.94
N VAL A 219 11.04 16.48 1.90
CA VAL A 219 10.46 17.71 1.30
C VAL A 219 9.08 17.45 0.71
N MET A 220 8.89 16.33 0.00
CA MET A 220 7.57 15.94 -0.52
C MET A 220 6.54 15.76 0.60
N GLN A 221 6.90 15.08 1.70
CA GLN A 221 6.03 14.89 2.85
C GLN A 221 5.68 16.23 3.53
N LYS A 222 6.67 17.10 3.73
CA LYS A 222 6.47 18.44 4.31
C LYS A 222 5.49 19.27 3.46
N ASN A 223 5.68 19.28 2.15
CA ASN A 223 4.80 20.00 1.22
C ASN A 223 3.38 19.41 1.19
N TRP A 224 3.25 18.09 1.30
CA TRP A 224 1.94 17.42 1.36
C TRP A 224 1.18 17.77 2.64
N ILE A 225 1.85 17.79 3.81
CA ILE A 225 1.25 18.21 5.08
C ILE A 225 0.83 19.67 5.00
N GLY A 226 1.63 20.52 4.34
CA GLY A 226 1.25 21.87 3.92
C GLY A 226 0.88 22.80 5.08
N LYS A 227 1.67 22.81 6.17
CA LYS A 227 1.42 23.73 7.29
C LYS A 227 1.44 25.17 6.80
N SER A 228 0.36 25.88 7.04
CA SER A 228 0.21 27.31 6.75
C SER A 228 -0.22 28.07 8.00
N PHE A 229 0.08 29.35 8.02
CA PHE A 229 -0.36 30.27 9.07
C PHE A 229 -1.35 31.24 8.47
N GLY A 230 -2.37 31.58 9.23
CA GLY A 230 -3.37 32.57 8.86
C GLY A 230 -3.87 33.31 10.07
N CYS A 231 -4.62 34.35 9.85
CA CYS A 231 -5.32 35.07 10.90
C CYS A 231 -6.82 35.18 10.59
N GLU A 232 -7.62 35.23 11.65
CA GLU A 232 -9.02 35.58 11.58
C GLU A 232 -9.16 37.06 11.96
N ILE A 233 -9.78 37.84 11.09
CA ILE A 233 -10.05 39.27 11.28
C ILE A 233 -11.54 39.42 11.48
N ALA A 234 -11.92 40.05 12.59
CA ALA A 234 -13.30 40.35 12.91
C ALA A 234 -13.61 41.82 12.58
N PHE A 235 -14.58 42.04 11.73
CA PHE A 235 -15.09 43.36 11.39
C PHE A 235 -16.44 43.57 12.10
N GLN A 236 -16.54 44.64 12.89
CA GLN A 236 -17.81 45.04 13.51
C GLN A 236 -18.68 45.72 12.46
N THR A 237 -19.98 45.39 12.45
CA THR A 237 -20.94 46.06 11.58
C THR A 237 -21.53 47.26 12.27
N GLU A 238 -21.73 48.35 11.53
CA GLU A 238 -22.40 49.56 12.03
C GLU A 238 -23.91 49.53 11.65
N GLY A 239 -24.73 50.14 12.49
CA GLY A 239 -26.18 50.22 12.28
C GLY A 239 -26.95 49.04 12.85
N ASN A 240 -28.24 48.97 12.49
CA ASN A 240 -29.17 47.98 13.04
C ASN A 240 -29.27 46.73 12.14
N LEU A 241 -28.11 46.10 11.91
CA LEU A 241 -28.01 44.89 11.10
C LEU A 241 -28.21 43.64 11.94
N PRO A 242 -28.77 42.56 11.36
CA PRO A 242 -28.97 41.28 12.07
C PRO A 242 -27.66 40.57 12.47
N VAL A 243 -26.56 40.87 11.77
CA VAL A 243 -25.24 40.36 12.06
C VAL A 243 -24.39 41.50 12.58
N LYS A 244 -23.87 41.36 13.82
CA LYS A 244 -23.02 42.38 14.48
C LYS A 244 -21.55 42.26 14.18
N GLU A 245 -21.11 41.12 13.69
CA GLU A 245 -19.68 40.83 13.40
C GLU A 245 -19.56 39.96 12.17
N ILE A 246 -18.63 40.30 11.29
CA ILE A 246 -18.24 39.49 10.11
C ILE A 246 -16.80 39.04 10.33
N LYS A 247 -16.59 37.72 10.36
CA LYS A 247 -15.26 37.12 10.49
C LYS A 247 -14.73 36.69 9.13
N CYS A 248 -13.52 37.11 8.81
CA CYS A 248 -12.81 36.77 7.60
C CYS A 248 -11.49 36.08 7.94
N PHE A 249 -11.27 34.90 7.38
CA PHE A 249 -9.98 34.22 7.51
C PHE A 249 -9.10 34.53 6.29
N THR A 250 -7.81 34.78 6.53
CA THR A 250 -6.83 35.01 5.46
C THR A 250 -5.48 34.39 5.80
N THR A 251 -4.77 33.93 4.80
CA THR A 251 -3.38 33.47 4.88
C THR A 251 -2.40 34.51 4.31
N ARG A 252 -2.90 35.67 3.91
CA ARG A 252 -2.12 36.77 3.30
C ARG A 252 -2.42 38.10 3.97
#